data_9f673362aac51e9837b72c9bbdc45d26
#
_entry.id   9f673362aac51e9837b72c9bbdc45d26
#
_cell.length_a   1.000
_cell.length_b   1.000
_cell.length_c   1.000
_cell.angle_alpha   90.00
_cell.angle_beta   90.00
_cell.angle_gamma   90.00
#
_symmetry.space_group_name_H-M   'P 1'
#
loop_
_entity.id
_entity.type
_entity.pdbx_description
1 polymer ?
#
loop_
_entity_poly.entity_id
_entity_poly.type
_entity_poly.pdbx_seq_one_letter_code
_entity_poly.pdbx_strand_id
1 'polypeptide(L)'
;MLAAGYALLLQVSHPTVGAGVSEHSRFRSDPWGRLLRTLDYSYTMVYGGPDRAGEMGRRIRVYHKQISGTAPDGRRYHALEPEAYAWVHATLAEAIVTGHARFGRPLTDIQRQRFWEEWRSVGRLLGVRERDLPSGWQEFCEYFEEMVHDRLRHTPAVDDVLAALSAPAPPAVAGLYGAGWAFARMPLGHVLELATVGLLPPALRMRFGVGWTWHKELQLRALSAALRAGTLVAPSSVRNSGPDYLRWRREALARGDVASGVRADRIGARSAGGAPAPAQDAGSAQAALAASPPADSAAAT
;
A
#
# COMPACT_ATOMS: atom_id res chain seq x y z
N MET A 1 11.68 -2.87 2.62
CA MET A 1 11.22 -1.51 2.29
C MET A 1 11.47 -1.13 0.83
N LEU A 2 12.62 -1.48 0.21
CA LEU A 2 12.94 -1.12 -1.19
C LEU A 2 11.95 -1.69 -2.23
N ALA A 3 11.31 -2.82 -1.95
CA ALA A 3 10.28 -3.40 -2.81
C ALA A 3 8.87 -2.78 -2.62
N ALA A 4 8.70 -1.80 -1.74
CA ALA A 4 7.39 -1.19 -1.49
C ALA A 4 6.85 -0.42 -2.71
N GLY A 5 7.71 0.29 -3.43
CA GLY A 5 7.35 0.95 -4.68
C GLY A 5 6.92 -0.03 -5.76
N TYR A 6 7.62 -1.17 -5.85
CA TYR A 6 7.25 -2.27 -6.74
C TYR A 6 5.86 -2.82 -6.42
N ALA A 7 5.59 -3.17 -5.14
CA ALA A 7 4.26 -3.60 -4.73
C ALA A 7 3.19 -2.57 -5.10
N LEU A 8 3.46 -1.29 -4.84
CA LEU A 8 2.51 -0.20 -5.12
C LEU A 8 2.23 -0.07 -6.62
N LEU A 9 3.24 -0.15 -7.48
CA LEU A 9 3.04 -0.11 -8.94
C LEU A 9 2.21 -1.29 -9.43
N LEU A 10 2.47 -2.51 -8.92
CA LEU A 10 1.64 -3.68 -9.23
C LEU A 10 0.19 -3.48 -8.79
N GLN A 11 -0.04 -2.90 -7.62
CA GLN A 11 -1.37 -2.64 -7.09
C GLN A 11 -2.13 -1.64 -7.94
N VAL A 12 -1.53 -0.46 -8.17
CA VAL A 12 -2.24 0.63 -8.86
C VAL A 12 -2.37 0.41 -10.37
N SER A 13 -1.61 -0.52 -10.95
CA SER A 13 -1.80 -0.94 -12.34
C SER A 13 -3.03 -1.82 -12.57
N HIS A 14 -3.62 -2.39 -11.50
CA HIS A 14 -4.94 -3.01 -11.59
C HIS A 14 -6.00 -1.90 -11.71
N PRO A 15 -6.89 -1.91 -12.73
CA PRO A 15 -7.81 -0.82 -13.00
C PRO A 15 -8.69 -0.41 -11.81
N THR A 16 -9.29 -1.37 -11.11
CA THR A 16 -10.10 -1.14 -9.91
C THR A 16 -9.29 -0.49 -8.79
N VAL A 17 -8.07 -1.00 -8.54
CA VAL A 17 -7.20 -0.47 -7.48
C VAL A 17 -6.68 0.92 -7.85
N GLY A 18 -6.27 1.13 -9.11
CA GLY A 18 -5.82 2.41 -9.61
C GLY A 18 -6.89 3.49 -9.48
N ALA A 19 -8.13 3.19 -9.86
CA ALA A 19 -9.26 4.10 -9.70
C ALA A 19 -9.50 4.46 -8.23
N GLY A 20 -9.58 3.46 -7.35
CA GLY A 20 -9.77 3.69 -5.91
C GLY A 20 -8.63 4.47 -5.25
N VAL A 21 -7.38 4.25 -5.67
CA VAL A 21 -6.22 4.98 -5.16
C VAL A 21 -6.22 6.42 -5.66
N SER A 22 -6.54 6.67 -6.92
CA SER A 22 -6.60 8.02 -7.47
C SER A 22 -7.66 8.88 -6.79
N GLU A 23 -8.82 8.32 -6.47
CA GLU A 23 -9.94 9.06 -5.88
C GLU A 23 -9.84 9.19 -4.35
N HIS A 24 -9.47 8.10 -3.65
CA HIS A 24 -9.57 8.06 -2.18
C HIS A 24 -8.23 8.15 -1.45
N SER A 25 -7.09 8.05 -2.14
CA SER A 25 -5.80 8.05 -1.46
C SER A 25 -5.14 9.41 -1.42
N ARG A 26 -4.67 9.78 -0.22
CA ARG A 26 -3.84 10.98 0.00
C ARG A 26 -2.36 10.76 -0.33
N PHE A 27 -2.02 9.77 -1.17
CA PHE A 27 -0.61 9.47 -1.38
C PHE A 27 0.15 10.62 -2.06
N ARG A 28 -0.53 11.46 -2.86
CA ARG A 28 0.05 12.65 -3.48
C ARG A 28 0.39 13.74 -2.46
N SER A 29 -0.46 13.92 -1.45
CA SER A 29 -0.31 14.96 -0.42
C SER A 29 0.42 14.49 0.84
N ASP A 30 0.38 13.18 1.15
CA ASP A 30 0.99 12.58 2.35
C ASP A 30 1.55 11.18 2.03
N PRO A 31 2.59 11.07 1.17
CA PRO A 31 3.17 9.77 0.79
C PRO A 31 3.82 9.05 1.98
N TRP A 32 4.50 9.79 2.86
CA TRP A 32 5.14 9.22 4.04
C TRP A 32 4.14 8.71 5.07
N GLY A 33 3.11 9.49 5.37
CA GLY A 33 2.06 9.05 6.28
C GLY A 33 1.33 7.81 5.75
N ARG A 34 1.12 7.72 4.43
CA ARG A 34 0.57 6.50 3.82
C ARG A 34 1.50 5.30 3.98
N LEU A 35 2.80 5.47 3.70
CA LEU A 35 3.78 4.41 3.87
C LEU A 35 3.81 3.92 5.32
N LEU A 36 3.89 4.82 6.29
CA LEU A 36 3.92 4.47 7.72
C LEU A 36 2.65 3.73 8.15
N ARG A 37 1.47 4.18 7.72
CA ARG A 37 0.21 3.45 7.97
C ARG A 37 0.22 2.05 7.37
N THR A 38 0.71 1.91 6.15
CA THR A 38 0.83 0.59 5.49
C THR A 38 1.78 -0.33 6.27
N LEU A 39 2.91 0.20 6.76
CA LEU A 39 3.85 -0.57 7.59
C LEU A 39 3.22 -0.94 8.94
N ASP A 40 2.52 -0.01 9.61
CA ASP A 40 1.79 -0.31 10.84
C ASP A 40 0.80 -1.47 10.65
N TYR A 41 0.02 -1.44 9.58
CA TYR A 41 -0.92 -2.51 9.26
C TYR A 41 -0.21 -3.83 8.94
N SER A 42 0.77 -3.80 8.05
CA SER A 42 1.49 -5.00 7.62
C SER A 42 2.25 -5.66 8.78
N TYR A 43 2.96 -4.87 9.56
CA TYR A 43 3.70 -5.41 10.71
C TYR A 43 2.79 -5.88 11.84
N THR A 44 1.65 -5.22 12.08
CA THR A 44 0.66 -5.69 13.05
C THR A 44 0.04 -7.02 12.61
N MET A 45 -0.26 -7.17 11.32
CA MET A 45 -0.79 -8.43 10.76
C MET A 45 0.21 -9.59 10.91
N VAL A 46 1.50 -9.33 10.69
CA VAL A 46 2.52 -10.39 10.69
C VAL A 46 3.09 -10.66 12.09
N TYR A 47 3.33 -9.63 12.88
CA TYR A 47 4.05 -9.74 14.17
C TYR A 47 3.20 -9.38 15.39
N GLY A 48 1.96 -8.95 15.21
CA GLY A 48 1.10 -8.47 16.30
C GLY A 48 0.49 -9.55 17.17
N GLY A 49 0.54 -10.81 16.73
CA GLY A 49 -0.16 -11.95 17.32
C GLY A 49 -1.61 -12.06 16.84
N PRO A 50 -2.28 -13.20 17.07
CA PRO A 50 -3.56 -13.54 16.44
C PRO A 50 -4.67 -12.53 16.74
N ASP A 51 -4.82 -12.09 17.99
CA ASP A 51 -5.89 -11.15 18.38
C ASP A 51 -5.76 -9.79 17.71
N ARG A 52 -4.56 -9.21 17.72
CA ARG A 52 -4.28 -7.91 17.09
C ARG A 52 -4.36 -7.98 15.57
N ALA A 53 -3.88 -9.08 14.98
CA ALA A 53 -3.99 -9.30 13.54
C ALA A 53 -5.46 -9.42 13.13
N GLY A 54 -6.27 -10.18 13.88
CA GLY A 54 -7.71 -10.30 13.63
C GLY A 54 -8.46 -8.97 13.77
N GLU A 55 -8.15 -8.17 14.78
CA GLU A 55 -8.72 -6.83 14.94
C GLU A 55 -8.30 -5.90 13.80
N MET A 56 -7.02 -5.90 13.44
CA MET A 56 -6.51 -5.10 12.33
C MET A 56 -7.18 -5.48 11.01
N GLY A 57 -7.35 -6.78 10.74
CA GLY A 57 -8.07 -7.25 9.56
C GLY A 57 -9.51 -6.75 9.51
N ARG A 58 -10.23 -6.74 10.65
CA ARG A 58 -11.58 -6.17 10.74
C ARG A 58 -11.58 -4.67 10.43
N ARG A 59 -10.65 -3.89 11.00
CA ARG A 59 -10.51 -2.45 10.76
C ARG A 59 -10.24 -2.13 9.30
N ILE A 60 -9.33 -2.88 8.67
CA ILE A 60 -9.01 -2.72 7.25
C ILE A 60 -10.26 -2.97 6.40
N ARG A 61 -11.03 -4.03 6.67
CA ARG A 61 -12.29 -4.30 5.94
C ARG A 61 -13.33 -3.20 6.12
N VAL A 62 -13.52 -2.70 7.35
CA VAL A 62 -14.46 -1.61 7.62
C VAL A 62 -14.08 -0.37 6.81
N TYR A 63 -12.80 -0.04 6.76
CA TYR A 63 -12.31 1.06 5.93
C TYR A 63 -12.57 0.83 4.43
N HIS A 64 -12.24 -0.35 3.91
CA HIS A 64 -12.43 -0.65 2.49
C HIS A 64 -13.90 -0.74 2.07
N LYS A 65 -14.84 -1.04 2.98
CA LYS A 65 -16.28 -1.00 2.68
C LYS A 65 -16.77 0.38 2.23
N GLN A 66 -16.09 1.44 2.62
CA GLN A 66 -16.47 2.82 2.29
C GLN A 66 -15.84 3.31 0.98
N ILE A 67 -14.95 2.52 0.39
CA ILE A 67 -14.22 2.90 -0.83
C ILE A 67 -14.95 2.30 -2.03
N SER A 68 -15.69 3.12 -2.74
CA SER A 68 -16.37 2.80 -3.99
C SER A 68 -16.52 4.05 -4.84
N GLY A 69 -16.69 3.88 -6.14
CA GLY A 69 -16.85 5.00 -7.05
C GLY A 69 -17.10 4.53 -8.48
N THR A 70 -16.90 5.45 -9.41
CA THR A 70 -16.98 5.18 -10.84
C THR A 70 -15.66 5.59 -11.49
N ALA A 71 -15.00 4.64 -12.12
CA ALA A 71 -13.75 4.90 -12.85
C ALA A 71 -13.99 5.79 -14.06
N PRO A 72 -12.94 6.44 -14.62
CA PRO A 72 -13.08 7.34 -15.79
C PRO A 72 -13.70 6.67 -17.02
N ASP A 73 -13.62 5.36 -17.14
CA ASP A 73 -14.24 4.56 -18.21
C ASP A 73 -15.71 4.19 -17.95
N GLY A 74 -16.32 4.74 -16.88
CA GLY A 74 -17.72 4.52 -16.52
C GLY A 74 -17.98 3.25 -15.70
N ARG A 75 -16.97 2.39 -15.45
CA ARG A 75 -17.13 1.19 -14.63
C ARG A 75 -17.20 1.54 -13.16
N ARG A 76 -18.18 0.97 -12.47
CA ARG A 76 -18.26 1.04 -11.01
C ARG A 76 -17.15 0.18 -10.41
N TYR A 77 -16.54 0.66 -9.34
CA TYR A 77 -15.55 -0.10 -8.59
C TYR A 77 -15.88 -0.11 -7.09
N HIS A 78 -15.37 -1.11 -6.40
CA HIS A 78 -15.44 -1.23 -4.95
C HIS A 78 -14.14 -1.87 -4.43
N ALA A 79 -13.58 -1.32 -3.34
CA ALA A 79 -12.27 -1.79 -2.85
C ALA A 79 -12.27 -3.23 -2.30
N LEU A 80 -13.44 -3.82 -2.01
CA LEU A 80 -13.58 -5.23 -1.65
C LEU A 80 -14.02 -6.10 -2.83
N GLU A 81 -13.90 -5.61 -4.07
CA GLU A 81 -14.05 -6.47 -5.25
C GLU A 81 -13.07 -7.66 -5.15
N PRO A 82 -13.56 -8.91 -5.27
CA PRO A 82 -12.74 -10.07 -4.94
C PRO A 82 -11.40 -10.16 -5.66
N GLU A 83 -11.38 -9.95 -6.97
CA GLU A 83 -10.15 -9.99 -7.78
C GLU A 83 -9.17 -8.91 -7.32
N ALA A 84 -9.62 -7.66 -7.22
CA ALA A 84 -8.79 -6.53 -6.82
C ALA A 84 -8.25 -6.69 -5.39
N TYR A 85 -9.08 -7.17 -4.47
CA TYR A 85 -8.70 -7.36 -3.07
C TYR A 85 -7.70 -8.50 -2.89
N ALA A 86 -7.90 -9.62 -3.59
CA ALA A 86 -6.95 -10.73 -3.65
C ALA A 86 -5.63 -10.30 -4.30
N TRP A 87 -5.70 -9.52 -5.39
CA TRP A 87 -4.52 -9.00 -6.07
C TRP A 87 -3.65 -8.13 -5.16
N VAL A 88 -4.24 -7.17 -4.43
CA VAL A 88 -3.49 -6.36 -3.47
C VAL A 88 -2.77 -7.21 -2.44
N HIS A 89 -3.41 -8.27 -1.93
CA HIS A 89 -2.79 -9.20 -0.99
C HIS A 89 -1.65 -9.99 -1.64
N ALA A 90 -1.85 -10.49 -2.85
CA ALA A 90 -0.87 -11.25 -3.63
C ALA A 90 0.39 -10.42 -3.95
N THR A 91 0.23 -9.15 -4.33
CA THR A 91 1.37 -8.27 -4.64
C THR A 91 2.31 -8.01 -3.47
N LEU A 92 1.82 -8.08 -2.24
CA LEU A 92 2.67 -7.95 -1.06
C LEU A 92 3.56 -9.19 -0.89
N ALA A 93 3.02 -10.39 -1.15
CA ALA A 93 3.80 -11.63 -1.15
C ALA A 93 4.88 -11.59 -2.24
N GLU A 94 4.49 -11.24 -3.46
CA GLU A 94 5.42 -11.10 -4.58
C GLU A 94 6.55 -10.12 -4.27
N ALA A 95 6.22 -8.94 -3.74
CA ALA A 95 7.22 -7.94 -3.38
C ALA A 95 8.18 -8.40 -2.28
N ILE A 96 7.71 -9.21 -1.33
CA ILE A 96 8.56 -9.81 -0.29
C ILE A 96 9.52 -10.80 -0.93
N VAL A 97 9.04 -11.75 -1.73
CA VAL A 97 9.86 -12.81 -2.34
C VAL A 97 10.86 -12.22 -3.33
N THR A 98 10.40 -11.35 -4.23
CA THR A 98 11.26 -10.67 -5.22
C THR A 98 12.26 -9.73 -4.56
N GLY A 99 11.84 -9.00 -3.50
CA GLY A 99 12.75 -8.17 -2.70
C GLY A 99 13.84 -8.98 -2.01
N HIS A 100 13.51 -10.14 -1.44
CA HIS A 100 14.50 -11.07 -0.87
C HIS A 100 15.44 -11.62 -1.94
N ALA A 101 14.93 -12.00 -3.10
CA ALA A 101 15.74 -12.50 -4.21
C ALA A 101 16.73 -11.45 -4.72
N ARG A 102 16.32 -10.17 -4.77
CA ARG A 102 17.16 -9.09 -5.33
C ARG A 102 18.11 -8.48 -4.31
N PHE A 103 17.63 -8.14 -3.12
CA PHE A 103 18.36 -7.33 -2.14
C PHE A 103 18.85 -8.11 -0.92
N GLY A 104 18.40 -9.33 -0.74
CA GLY A 104 18.69 -10.17 0.41
C GLY A 104 19.17 -11.56 0.01
N ARG A 105 18.73 -12.54 0.79
CA ARG A 105 18.96 -13.96 0.54
C ARG A 105 17.73 -14.53 -0.17
N PRO A 106 17.86 -15.08 -1.39
CA PRO A 106 16.77 -15.74 -2.08
C PRO A 106 16.17 -16.86 -1.24
N LEU A 107 14.84 -16.98 -1.26
CA LEU A 107 14.14 -18.10 -0.65
C LEU A 107 14.27 -19.34 -1.56
N THR A 108 14.44 -20.50 -0.95
CA THR A 108 14.35 -21.80 -1.65
C THR A 108 12.90 -22.08 -2.06
N ASP A 109 12.67 -23.05 -2.94
CA ASP A 109 11.32 -23.43 -3.37
C ASP A 109 10.45 -23.88 -2.18
N ILE A 110 11.01 -24.67 -1.29
CA ILE A 110 10.33 -25.10 -0.05
C ILE A 110 9.97 -23.90 0.81
N GLN A 111 10.88 -22.92 0.92
CA GLN A 111 10.61 -21.71 1.71
C GLN A 111 9.55 -20.81 1.04
N ARG A 112 9.52 -20.72 -0.29
CA ARG A 112 8.49 -20.00 -1.03
C ARG A 112 7.11 -20.62 -0.85
N GLN A 113 7.02 -21.95 -0.98
CA GLN A 113 5.78 -22.70 -0.75
C GLN A 113 5.25 -22.46 0.67
N ARG A 114 6.09 -22.65 1.69
CA ARG A 114 5.71 -22.43 3.08
C ARG A 114 5.32 -20.99 3.37
N PHE A 115 6.08 -20.03 2.83
CA PHE A 115 5.76 -18.60 2.97
C PHE A 115 4.40 -18.29 2.37
N TRP A 116 4.07 -18.83 1.20
CA TRP A 116 2.77 -18.63 0.55
C TRP A 116 1.62 -19.21 1.37
N GLU A 117 1.77 -20.41 1.91
CA GLU A 117 0.78 -21.03 2.79
C GLU A 117 0.51 -20.18 4.05
N GLU A 118 1.56 -19.70 4.70
CA GLU A 118 1.44 -18.79 5.84
C GLU A 118 0.81 -17.45 5.42
N TRP A 119 1.17 -16.92 4.25
CA TRP A 119 0.63 -15.67 3.73
C TRP A 119 -0.86 -15.75 3.38
N ARG A 120 -1.32 -16.87 2.86
CA ARG A 120 -2.76 -17.14 2.68
C ARG A 120 -3.52 -17.05 4.00
N SER A 121 -2.91 -17.47 5.11
CA SER A 121 -3.52 -17.35 6.45
C SER A 121 -3.71 -15.88 6.87
N VAL A 122 -2.76 -15.00 6.52
CA VAL A 122 -2.92 -13.54 6.68
C VAL A 122 -4.08 -13.03 5.81
N GLY A 123 -4.21 -13.53 4.59
CA GLY A 123 -5.33 -13.21 3.68
C GLY A 123 -6.69 -13.54 4.29
N ARG A 124 -6.83 -14.68 4.96
CA ARG A 124 -8.07 -15.04 5.69
C ARG A 124 -8.43 -14.02 6.76
N LEU A 125 -7.45 -13.56 7.55
CA LEU A 125 -7.69 -12.53 8.56
C LEU A 125 -8.14 -11.19 7.94
N LEU A 126 -7.65 -10.88 6.74
CA LEU A 126 -8.08 -9.73 5.95
C LEU A 126 -9.46 -9.95 5.29
N GLY A 127 -9.96 -11.18 5.26
CA GLY A 127 -11.23 -11.56 4.62
C GLY A 127 -11.12 -11.78 3.11
N VAL A 128 -9.91 -12.03 2.61
CA VAL A 128 -9.73 -12.56 1.26
C VAL A 128 -10.25 -14.00 1.25
N ARG A 129 -11.07 -14.35 0.26
CA ARG A 129 -11.65 -15.69 0.13
C ARG A 129 -10.59 -16.65 -0.38
N GLU A 130 -10.51 -17.85 0.18
CA GLU A 130 -9.50 -18.85 -0.23
C GLU A 130 -9.57 -19.22 -1.71
N ARG A 131 -10.78 -19.26 -2.25
CA ARG A 131 -11.01 -19.55 -3.69
C ARG A 131 -10.51 -18.46 -4.64
N ASP A 132 -10.22 -17.27 -4.12
CA ASP A 132 -9.70 -16.13 -4.92
C ASP A 132 -8.16 -16.09 -4.88
N LEU A 133 -7.51 -17.01 -4.16
CA LEU A 133 -6.06 -17.13 -4.03
C LEU A 133 -5.59 -18.49 -4.54
N PRO A 134 -4.45 -18.53 -5.24
CA PRO A 134 -3.77 -19.77 -5.62
C PRO A 134 -3.55 -20.70 -4.42
N SER A 135 -3.64 -22.02 -4.63
CA SER A 135 -3.49 -23.01 -3.56
C SER A 135 -2.03 -23.21 -3.15
N GLY A 136 -1.10 -23.06 -4.09
CA GLY A 136 0.35 -23.25 -3.90
C GLY A 136 1.19 -22.20 -4.61
N TRP A 137 2.51 -22.26 -4.38
CA TRP A 137 3.44 -21.30 -4.96
C TRP A 137 3.53 -21.39 -6.49
N GLN A 138 3.45 -22.60 -7.06
CA GLN A 138 3.46 -22.76 -8.51
C GLN A 138 2.25 -22.09 -9.16
N GLU A 139 1.06 -22.35 -8.65
CA GLU A 139 -0.16 -21.68 -9.13
C GLU A 139 -0.12 -20.17 -8.91
N PHE A 140 0.55 -19.71 -7.83
CA PHE A 140 0.76 -18.29 -7.62
C PHE A 140 1.62 -17.66 -8.73
N CYS A 141 2.66 -18.32 -9.18
CA CYS A 141 3.48 -17.82 -10.30
C CYS A 141 2.65 -17.71 -11.59
N GLU A 142 1.84 -18.71 -11.90
CA GLU A 142 0.95 -18.71 -13.07
C GLU A 142 -0.10 -17.59 -12.97
N TYR A 143 -0.75 -17.46 -11.81
CA TYR A 143 -1.69 -16.37 -11.52
C TYR A 143 -1.03 -14.99 -11.67
N PHE A 144 0.19 -14.83 -11.18
CA PHE A 144 0.91 -13.57 -11.27
C PHE A 144 1.22 -13.20 -12.73
N GLU A 145 1.66 -14.17 -13.54
CA GLU A 145 1.91 -13.99 -14.97
C GLU A 145 0.64 -13.62 -15.72
N GLU A 146 -0.48 -14.32 -15.48
CA GLU A 146 -1.79 -14.00 -16.06
C GLU A 146 -2.21 -12.56 -15.71
N MET A 147 -2.11 -12.18 -14.45
CA MET A 147 -2.44 -10.83 -14.00
C MET A 147 -1.59 -9.77 -14.73
N VAL A 148 -0.27 -9.99 -14.83
CA VAL A 148 0.66 -9.07 -15.51
C VAL A 148 0.28 -8.92 -16.99
N HIS A 149 -0.07 -10.00 -17.67
CA HIS A 149 -0.37 -9.97 -19.11
C HIS A 149 -1.78 -9.44 -19.40
N ASP A 150 -2.79 -9.92 -18.66
CA ASP A 150 -4.18 -9.79 -19.06
C ASP A 150 -4.97 -8.74 -18.27
N ARG A 151 -4.55 -8.41 -17.05
CA ARG A 151 -5.32 -7.54 -16.14
C ARG A 151 -4.69 -6.17 -15.93
N LEU A 152 -3.37 -6.12 -15.75
CA LEU A 152 -2.71 -4.85 -15.41
C LEU A 152 -2.68 -3.90 -16.60
N ARG A 153 -2.84 -2.61 -16.33
CA ARG A 153 -2.88 -1.54 -17.33
C ARG A 153 -2.04 -0.34 -16.85
N HIS A 154 -1.70 0.53 -17.77
CA HIS A 154 -1.14 1.84 -17.44
C HIS A 154 -2.28 2.74 -16.97
N THR A 155 -2.47 2.88 -15.68
CA THR A 155 -3.48 3.75 -15.08
C THR A 155 -2.87 5.09 -14.70
N PRO A 156 -3.66 6.18 -14.55
CA PRO A 156 -3.14 7.47 -14.06
C PRO A 156 -2.42 7.37 -12.71
N ALA A 157 -2.82 6.43 -11.84
CA ALA A 157 -2.15 6.19 -10.56
C ALA A 157 -0.72 5.64 -10.74
N VAL A 158 -0.41 4.96 -11.85
CA VAL A 158 0.96 4.53 -12.17
C VAL A 158 1.86 5.73 -12.38
N ASP A 159 1.41 6.73 -13.16
CA ASP A 159 2.17 7.96 -13.41
C ASP A 159 2.42 8.73 -12.12
N ASP A 160 1.41 8.82 -11.26
CA ASP A 160 1.53 9.48 -9.96
C ASP A 160 2.56 8.81 -9.06
N VAL A 161 2.59 7.47 -9.04
CA VAL A 161 3.58 6.71 -8.25
C VAL A 161 4.98 6.92 -8.81
N LEU A 162 5.15 6.82 -10.13
CA LEU A 162 6.44 7.05 -10.78
C LEU A 162 6.96 8.47 -10.50
N ALA A 163 6.10 9.48 -10.60
CA ALA A 163 6.44 10.86 -10.28
C ALA A 163 6.86 11.03 -8.80
N ALA A 164 6.13 10.41 -7.88
CA ALA A 164 6.46 10.46 -6.46
C ALA A 164 7.79 9.77 -6.10
N LEU A 165 8.15 8.73 -6.84
CA LEU A 165 9.45 8.03 -6.66
C LEU A 165 10.61 8.86 -7.19
N SER A 166 10.45 9.53 -8.34
CA SER A 166 11.47 10.37 -8.96
C SER A 166 11.74 11.65 -8.16
N ALA A 167 10.72 12.19 -7.51
CA ALA A 167 10.80 13.41 -6.72
C ALA A 167 10.16 13.23 -5.33
N PRO A 168 10.76 12.44 -4.44
CA PRO A 168 10.17 12.14 -3.15
C PRO A 168 9.98 13.41 -2.30
N ALA A 169 8.81 13.53 -1.66
CA ALA A 169 8.52 14.60 -0.73
C ALA A 169 9.40 14.50 0.53
N PRO A 170 9.70 15.61 1.23
CA PRO A 170 10.46 15.56 2.47
C PRO A 170 9.68 14.78 3.55
N PRO A 171 10.35 13.89 4.31
CA PRO A 171 9.72 13.22 5.43
C PRO A 171 9.47 14.23 6.57
N ALA A 172 8.26 14.26 7.11
CA ALA A 172 7.87 15.19 8.16
C ALA A 172 8.71 15.09 9.45
N VAL A 173 9.46 14.01 9.61
CA VAL A 173 10.21 13.66 10.85
C VAL A 173 11.70 14.03 10.79
N ALA A 174 12.24 14.36 9.61
CA ALA A 174 13.71 14.39 9.43
C ALA A 174 14.36 15.76 9.68
N GLY A 175 13.58 16.81 9.97
CA GLY A 175 14.16 18.17 10.09
C GLY A 175 14.91 18.66 8.83
N LEU A 176 14.92 17.87 7.77
CA LEU A 176 15.60 18.13 6.52
C LEU A 176 14.67 18.94 5.59
N TYR A 177 14.54 20.21 5.89
CA TYR A 177 13.79 21.14 5.05
C TYR A 177 14.72 22.02 4.21
N GLY A 178 14.22 22.54 3.11
CA GLY A 178 14.95 23.48 2.27
C GLY A 178 16.08 22.87 1.45
N ALA A 179 17.22 23.54 1.39
CA ALA A 179 18.36 23.16 0.53
C ALA A 179 18.93 21.75 0.81
N GLY A 180 18.97 21.35 2.08
CA GLY A 180 19.46 20.00 2.44
C GLY A 180 18.60 18.89 1.85
N TRP A 181 17.27 19.02 1.87
CA TRP A 181 16.39 18.06 1.23
C TRP A 181 16.49 18.14 -0.29
N ALA A 182 16.55 19.35 -0.86
CA ALA A 182 16.71 19.53 -2.29
C ALA A 182 17.92 18.78 -2.84
N PHE A 183 19.01 18.72 -2.08
CA PHE A 183 20.20 17.96 -2.43
C PHE A 183 20.03 16.44 -2.21
N ALA A 184 19.45 16.02 -1.08
CA ALA A 184 19.30 14.60 -0.71
C ALA A 184 18.23 13.88 -1.53
N ARG A 185 17.19 14.58 -2.01
CA ARG A 185 16.06 13.95 -2.72
C ARG A 185 16.44 13.30 -4.06
N MET A 186 17.42 13.88 -4.77
CA MET A 186 17.81 13.36 -6.10
C MET A 186 18.45 11.97 -6.02
N PRO A 187 19.52 11.73 -5.20
CA PRO A 187 20.06 10.39 -5.06
C PRO A 187 19.06 9.41 -4.44
N LEU A 188 18.23 9.86 -3.50
CA LEU A 188 17.18 9.03 -2.92
C LEU A 188 16.14 8.63 -3.98
N GLY A 189 15.65 9.57 -4.76
CA GLY A 189 14.71 9.33 -5.85
C GLY A 189 15.28 8.33 -6.86
N HIS A 190 16.54 8.52 -7.26
CA HIS A 190 17.21 7.59 -8.16
C HIS A 190 17.31 6.16 -7.59
N VAL A 191 17.67 6.00 -6.32
CA VAL A 191 17.70 4.69 -5.65
C VAL A 191 16.30 4.06 -5.59
N LEU A 192 15.27 4.85 -5.25
CA LEU A 192 13.89 4.37 -5.20
C LEU A 192 13.38 3.97 -6.59
N GLU A 193 13.67 4.75 -7.62
CA GLU A 193 13.34 4.43 -9.01
C GLU A 193 14.04 3.15 -9.46
N LEU A 194 15.37 3.05 -9.26
CA LEU A 194 16.13 1.84 -9.60
C LEU A 194 15.59 0.60 -8.91
N ALA A 195 15.34 0.68 -7.61
CA ALA A 195 14.81 -0.44 -6.86
C ALA A 195 13.40 -0.83 -7.32
N THR A 196 12.55 0.16 -7.59
CA THR A 196 11.14 -0.09 -7.98
C THR A 196 11.01 -0.57 -9.40
N VAL A 197 11.56 0.18 -10.37
CA VAL A 197 11.45 -0.13 -11.81
C VAL A 197 12.25 -1.38 -12.17
N GLY A 198 13.40 -1.57 -11.53
CA GLY A 198 14.23 -2.74 -11.75
C GLY A 198 13.63 -4.07 -11.29
N LEU A 199 12.68 -4.03 -10.35
CA LEU A 199 11.92 -5.23 -9.95
C LEU A 199 10.73 -5.52 -10.86
N LEU A 200 10.24 -4.53 -11.64
CA LEU A 200 9.10 -4.76 -12.54
C LEU A 200 9.41 -5.81 -13.61
N PRO A 201 8.45 -6.69 -13.95
CA PRO A 201 8.51 -7.50 -15.14
C PRO A 201 8.76 -6.66 -16.39
N PRO A 202 9.54 -7.15 -17.37
CA PRO A 202 9.81 -6.39 -18.61
C PRO A 202 8.53 -5.95 -19.33
N ALA A 203 7.49 -6.77 -19.33
CA ALA A 203 6.19 -6.46 -19.93
C ALA A 203 5.55 -5.21 -19.31
N LEU A 204 5.65 -5.04 -17.98
CA LEU A 204 5.12 -3.85 -17.31
C LEU A 204 5.98 -2.61 -17.54
N ARG A 205 7.32 -2.75 -17.60
CA ARG A 205 8.20 -1.62 -17.97
C ARG A 205 7.85 -1.09 -19.36
N MET A 206 7.65 -1.97 -20.32
CA MET A 206 7.22 -1.59 -21.69
C MET A 206 5.84 -0.93 -21.65
N ARG A 207 4.88 -1.51 -20.93
CA ARG A 207 3.50 -1.00 -20.83
C ARG A 207 3.43 0.38 -20.18
N PHE A 208 4.31 0.68 -19.23
CA PHE A 208 4.38 1.98 -18.55
C PHE A 208 5.30 2.98 -19.26
N GLY A 209 5.92 2.59 -20.38
CA GLY A 209 6.84 3.45 -21.10
C GLY A 209 8.12 3.78 -20.34
N VAL A 210 8.51 2.96 -19.36
CA VAL A 210 9.66 3.20 -18.51
C VAL A 210 10.91 2.55 -19.10
N GLY A 211 11.84 3.38 -19.53
CA GLY A 211 13.10 2.91 -20.12
C GLY A 211 14.00 2.21 -19.11
N TRP A 212 14.48 1.01 -19.48
CA TRP A 212 15.43 0.24 -18.70
C TRP A 212 16.66 -0.07 -19.54
N THR A 213 17.82 0.48 -19.13
CA THR A 213 19.07 0.34 -19.86
C THR A 213 20.02 -0.61 -19.11
N TRP A 214 21.05 -1.10 -19.82
CA TRP A 214 22.08 -1.92 -19.20
C TRP A 214 22.83 -1.18 -18.07
N HIS A 215 22.99 0.14 -18.18
CA HIS A 215 23.56 0.96 -17.11
C HIS A 215 22.71 0.93 -15.83
N LYS A 216 21.37 1.10 -15.97
CA LYS A 216 20.43 0.99 -14.83
C LYS A 216 20.49 -0.40 -14.21
N GLU A 217 20.59 -1.45 -15.03
CA GLU A 217 20.74 -2.82 -14.52
C GLU A 217 22.07 -3.00 -13.76
N LEU A 218 23.17 -2.45 -14.25
CA LEU A 218 24.46 -2.50 -13.55
C LEU A 218 24.40 -1.75 -12.22
N GLN A 219 23.81 -0.55 -12.19
CA GLN A 219 23.61 0.22 -10.97
C GLN A 219 22.75 -0.56 -9.95
N LEU A 220 21.67 -1.19 -10.41
CA LEU A 220 20.84 -2.02 -9.54
C LEU A 220 21.58 -3.25 -8.99
N ARG A 221 22.42 -3.88 -9.80
CA ARG A 221 23.29 -4.99 -9.34
C ARG A 221 24.28 -4.51 -8.28
N ALA A 222 24.92 -3.37 -8.50
CA ALA A 222 25.84 -2.78 -7.53
C ALA A 222 25.12 -2.43 -6.22
N LEU A 223 23.95 -1.78 -6.28
CA LEU A 223 23.11 -1.51 -5.12
C LEU A 223 22.72 -2.80 -4.39
N SER A 224 22.32 -3.82 -5.12
CA SER A 224 21.95 -5.11 -4.53
C SER A 224 23.12 -5.79 -3.83
N ALA A 225 24.32 -5.75 -4.43
CA ALA A 225 25.54 -6.29 -3.83
C ALA A 225 25.92 -5.54 -2.55
N ALA A 226 25.86 -4.21 -2.58
CA ALA A 226 26.13 -3.37 -1.41
C ALA A 226 25.17 -3.64 -0.25
N LEU A 227 23.87 -3.78 -0.55
CA LEU A 227 22.84 -4.10 0.45
C LEU A 227 23.03 -5.50 1.04
N ARG A 228 23.32 -6.51 0.21
CA ARG A 228 23.64 -7.87 0.68
C ARG A 228 24.86 -7.89 1.60
N ALA A 229 25.94 -7.22 1.20
CA ALA A 229 27.13 -7.10 2.03
C ALA A 229 26.84 -6.35 3.34
N GLY A 230 26.09 -5.25 3.27
CA GLY A 230 25.66 -4.49 4.44
C GLY A 230 24.83 -5.30 5.42
N THR A 231 23.95 -6.20 4.96
CA THR A 231 23.15 -7.05 5.85
C THR A 231 23.96 -8.06 6.64
N LEU A 232 25.15 -8.44 6.16
CA LEU A 232 26.04 -9.37 6.88
C LEU A 232 26.64 -8.72 8.14
N VAL A 233 26.90 -7.42 8.10
CA VAL A 233 27.50 -6.64 9.20
C VAL A 233 26.46 -5.81 9.96
N ALA A 234 25.21 -5.78 9.50
CA ALA A 234 24.16 -4.99 10.11
C ALA A 234 23.84 -5.48 11.53
N PRO A 235 23.60 -4.58 12.49
CA PRO A 235 23.11 -4.94 13.82
C PRO A 235 21.80 -5.72 13.76
N SER A 236 21.54 -6.52 14.81
CA SER A 236 20.30 -7.32 14.92
C SER A 236 19.04 -6.46 14.82
N SER A 237 19.07 -5.22 15.33
CA SER A 237 17.96 -4.26 15.23
C SER A 237 17.59 -3.89 13.79
N VAL A 238 18.55 -3.85 12.87
CA VAL A 238 18.29 -3.62 11.44
C VAL A 238 17.73 -4.89 10.78
N ARG A 239 18.29 -6.05 11.17
CA ARG A 239 17.88 -7.35 10.61
C ARG A 239 16.49 -7.78 11.10
N ASN A 240 16.10 -7.42 12.31
CA ASN A 240 14.83 -7.75 12.96
C ASN A 240 13.88 -6.53 13.00
N SER A 241 13.89 -5.70 11.98
CA SER A 241 13.18 -4.42 11.96
C SER A 241 11.67 -4.52 12.21
N GLY A 242 11.01 -5.63 11.91
CA GLY A 242 9.58 -5.80 12.10
C GLY A 242 9.15 -5.83 13.58
N PRO A 243 9.64 -6.78 14.39
CA PRO A 243 9.36 -6.83 15.84
C PRO A 243 9.86 -5.59 16.58
N ASP A 244 11.03 -5.07 16.21
CA ASP A 244 11.61 -3.88 16.83
C ASP A 244 10.79 -2.62 16.49
N TYR A 245 10.28 -2.50 15.27
CA TYR A 245 9.36 -1.45 14.87
C TYR A 245 8.09 -1.46 15.74
N LEU A 246 7.46 -2.61 15.95
CA LEU A 246 6.25 -2.72 16.77
C LEU A 246 6.51 -2.40 18.24
N ARG A 247 7.70 -2.73 18.76
CA ARG A 247 8.11 -2.38 20.13
C ARG A 247 8.27 -0.86 20.24
N TRP A 248 9.10 -0.29 19.40
CA TRP A 248 9.28 1.17 19.32
C TRP A 248 7.96 1.92 19.16
N ARG A 249 7.11 1.40 18.28
CA ARG A 249 5.78 1.97 18.00
C ARG A 249 4.88 1.99 19.23
N ARG A 250 4.85 0.91 20.00
CA ARG A 250 4.10 0.84 21.28
C ARG A 250 4.62 1.82 22.31
N GLU A 251 5.92 1.91 22.46
CA GLU A 251 6.56 2.84 23.38
C GLU A 251 6.31 4.30 23.00
N ALA A 252 6.39 4.64 21.71
CA ALA A 252 6.08 5.98 21.21
C ALA A 252 4.63 6.37 21.48
N LEU A 253 3.69 5.44 21.31
CA LEU A 253 2.28 5.67 21.65
C LEU A 253 2.06 5.83 23.14
N ALA A 254 2.71 5.04 23.99
CA ALA A 254 2.61 5.13 25.44
C ALA A 254 3.15 6.48 25.96
N ARG A 255 4.19 7.01 25.33
CA ARG A 255 4.75 8.36 25.64
C ARG A 255 3.90 9.52 25.12
N GLY A 256 2.86 9.25 24.32
CA GLY A 256 2.11 10.30 23.65
C GLY A 256 2.92 11.05 22.57
N ASP A 257 3.97 10.45 22.07
CA ASP A 257 4.87 11.03 21.09
C ASP A 257 4.16 11.24 19.75
N VAL A 258 3.80 12.50 19.48
CA VAL A 258 3.05 12.90 18.28
C VAL A 258 3.97 12.99 17.05
N ALA A 259 5.28 13.09 17.24
CA ALA A 259 6.26 13.18 16.16
C ALA A 259 6.38 11.85 15.39
N SER A 260 5.95 10.75 15.99
CA SER A 260 5.81 9.47 15.28
C SER A 260 4.65 9.46 14.26
N GLY A 261 3.89 10.56 14.17
CA GLY A 261 2.84 10.78 13.16
C GLY A 261 1.58 9.95 13.31
N VAL A 262 1.52 9.02 14.29
CA VAL A 262 0.46 8.01 14.30
C VAL A 262 0.10 7.64 15.75
N ARG A 263 -0.91 8.28 16.31
CA ARG A 263 -1.62 7.71 17.47
C ARG A 263 -2.47 6.52 17.02
N ALA A 264 -2.52 5.41 17.78
CA ALA A 264 -3.26 4.21 17.40
C ALA A 264 -4.76 4.46 17.21
N ASP A 265 -5.32 5.35 18.03
CA ASP A 265 -6.71 5.83 17.94
C ASP A 265 -6.97 6.69 16.69
N ARG A 266 -5.96 7.45 16.23
CA ARG A 266 -6.04 8.25 15.01
C ARG A 266 -5.72 7.47 13.73
N ILE A 267 -5.04 6.33 13.81
CA ILE A 267 -4.87 5.44 12.66
C ILE A 267 -6.24 4.91 12.24
N GLY A 268 -7.01 4.38 13.17
CA GLY A 268 -8.37 3.91 12.91
C GLY A 268 -9.31 5.04 12.46
N ALA A 269 -9.30 6.17 13.19
CA ALA A 269 -10.17 7.32 12.89
C ALA A 269 -9.78 8.06 11.60
N ARG A 270 -8.47 8.21 11.29
CA ARG A 270 -8.03 8.83 10.04
C ARG A 270 -8.12 7.89 8.85
N SER A 271 -8.05 6.59 9.06
CA SER A 271 -8.36 5.60 8.03
C SER A 271 -9.87 5.47 7.80
N ALA A 272 -10.68 5.63 8.84
CA ALA A 272 -12.14 5.66 8.75
C ALA A 272 -12.70 7.02 8.30
N GLY A 273 -11.98 8.12 8.55
CA GLY A 273 -12.36 9.48 8.12
C GLY A 273 -11.53 10.02 6.96
N GLY A 274 -10.91 9.15 6.19
CA GLY A 274 -9.78 9.46 5.33
C GLY A 274 -10.04 10.01 3.95
N ALA A 275 -11.28 10.19 3.53
CA ALA A 275 -11.63 11.21 2.56
C ALA A 275 -12.37 12.30 3.33
N PRO A 276 -12.10 13.59 3.18
CA PRO A 276 -13.16 14.55 3.32
C PRO A 276 -14.17 14.08 2.26
N ALA A 277 -15.36 13.67 2.66
CA ALA A 277 -16.49 13.86 1.78
C ALA A 277 -16.30 15.26 1.19
N PRO A 278 -16.47 15.48 -0.13
CA PRO A 278 -16.62 16.83 -0.63
C PRO A 278 -17.61 17.45 0.32
N ALA A 279 -17.31 18.67 0.78
CA ALA A 279 -18.21 19.45 1.58
C ALA A 279 -19.48 19.64 0.72
N GLN A 280 -20.35 18.66 0.75
CA GLN A 280 -21.71 18.78 0.32
C GLN A 280 -22.41 19.36 1.52
N ASP A 281 -22.83 20.58 1.31
CA ASP A 281 -23.69 21.36 2.15
C ASP A 281 -24.58 20.51 3.08
N ALA A 282 -24.08 20.29 4.30
CA ALA A 282 -24.96 19.85 5.39
C ALA A 282 -25.97 20.94 5.78
N GLY A 283 -25.88 22.12 5.16
CA GLY A 283 -26.80 23.22 5.30
C GLY A 283 -28.10 23.10 4.47
N SER A 284 -28.05 22.43 3.32
CA SER A 284 -29.23 22.32 2.46
C SER A 284 -30.21 21.20 2.87
N ALA A 285 -29.73 20.14 3.53
CA ALA A 285 -30.61 19.07 3.99
C ALA A 285 -31.39 19.44 5.27
N GLN A 286 -30.82 20.30 6.11
CA GLN A 286 -31.51 20.79 7.31
C GLN A 286 -32.50 21.92 6.98
N ALA A 287 -32.26 22.71 5.94
CA ALA A 287 -33.21 23.71 5.47
C ALA A 287 -34.44 23.11 4.76
N ALA A 288 -34.29 21.94 4.14
CA ALA A 288 -35.41 21.24 3.50
C ALA A 288 -36.36 20.54 4.49
N LEU A 289 -35.88 20.20 5.72
CA LEU A 289 -36.73 19.63 6.76
C LEU A 289 -37.48 20.68 7.58
N ALA A 290 -37.06 21.95 7.54
CA ALA A 290 -37.71 23.05 8.26
C ALA A 290 -38.80 23.78 7.44
N ALA A 291 -39.04 23.42 6.19
CA ALA A 291 -39.98 24.08 5.29
C ALA A 291 -41.22 23.24 4.96
N SER A 292 -41.56 22.25 5.76
CA SER A 292 -42.86 21.55 5.62
C SER A 292 -43.90 22.25 6.47
N PRO A 293 -44.99 22.77 5.89
CA PRO A 293 -46.08 23.37 6.66
C PRO A 293 -46.83 22.33 7.48
N PRO A 294 -47.43 22.71 8.62
CA PRO A 294 -48.20 21.80 9.45
C PRO A 294 -49.43 21.33 8.69
N ALA A 295 -49.69 20.02 8.76
CA ALA A 295 -50.92 19.44 8.25
C ALA A 295 -52.12 19.99 9.01
N ASP A 296 -52.98 20.75 8.35
CA ASP A 296 -54.26 21.18 8.86
C ASP A 296 -55.17 19.99 9.13
N SER A 297 -55.58 19.89 10.39
CA SER A 297 -56.66 19.06 10.85
C SER A 297 -57.97 19.71 10.41
N ALA A 298 -58.71 19.04 9.54
CA ALA A 298 -60.10 19.33 9.37
C ALA A 298 -60.90 18.03 9.60
N ALA A 299 -61.49 18.00 10.77
CA ALA A 299 -62.55 17.03 11.10
C ALA A 299 -63.90 17.60 10.63
N ALA A 300 -64.81 16.66 10.43
CA ALA A 300 -66.29 16.78 10.46
C ALA A 300 -66.94 17.44 9.22
N THR A 301 -67.61 16.70 8.47
CA THR A 301 -69.05 16.27 8.53
C THR A 301 -69.32 15.21 7.46
#